data_705534b286aab1819740ae8d8d964854
#
_entry.id   705534b286aab1819740ae8d8d964854
#
_cell.length_a   1.000
_cell.length_b   1.000
_cell.length_c   1.000
_cell.angle_alpha   90.00
_cell.angle_beta   90.00
_cell.angle_gamma   90.00
#
_symmetry.space_group_name_H-M   'P 1'
#
loop_
_entity.id
_entity.type
_entity.pdbx_description
1 polymer ?
#
loop_
_entity_poly.entity_id
_entity_poly.type
_entity_poly.pdbx_seq_one_letter_code
_entity_poly.pdbx_strand_id
1 'polypeptide(L)'
;MNENERNAILEYEQILQGKSSRTKLSTTYFRADSNEQNHKTAVHILRYIFTKIYKWTPLDVMNKASKQMISDLKITIPYSKLIFPKEMNPKRDYFYLAKILFPEEIKSFGKYDRVLYLYNQVRQRKAQFPEGYFSEPGQGEYRAGICLHQAITDSQQFRNEDELYEFFSDESKAHAFLKKYKLDNVCRITFRTPLDYLYAALPDGQDKPLFYFNLKLQKLCEEKQMLGQWDNMVKKHKKSKSKKPKYA
;
A
#
# COMPACT_ATOMS: atom_id res chain seq x y z
N MET A 1 -15.48 -18.08 -20.94
CA MET A 1 -16.62 -17.75 -20.08
C MET A 1 -17.76 -18.72 -20.42
N ASN A 2 -18.22 -19.49 -19.45
CA ASN A 2 -19.31 -20.45 -19.61
C ASN A 2 -20.67 -19.76 -19.49
N GLU A 3 -21.77 -20.52 -19.73
CA GLU A 3 -23.14 -19.99 -19.68
C GLU A 3 -23.53 -19.45 -18.31
N ASN A 4 -23.16 -20.15 -17.24
CA ASN A 4 -23.42 -19.74 -15.86
C ASN A 4 -22.75 -18.38 -15.52
N GLU A 5 -21.52 -18.16 -15.98
CA GLU A 5 -20.80 -16.90 -15.81
C GLU A 5 -21.46 -15.76 -16.60
N ARG A 6 -21.94 -16.04 -17.83
CA ARG A 6 -22.67 -15.06 -18.65
C ARG A 6 -23.96 -14.63 -17.97
N ASN A 7 -24.73 -15.59 -17.47
CA ASN A 7 -25.98 -15.31 -16.78
C ASN A 7 -25.76 -14.49 -15.49
N ALA A 8 -24.70 -14.79 -14.74
CA ALA A 8 -24.33 -14.01 -13.56
C ALA A 8 -23.97 -12.56 -13.91
N ILE A 9 -23.28 -12.34 -15.02
CA ILE A 9 -22.92 -11.00 -15.48
C ILE A 9 -24.18 -10.23 -15.93
N LEU A 10 -25.06 -10.86 -16.68
CA LEU A 10 -26.32 -10.25 -17.09
C LEU A 10 -27.19 -9.86 -15.88
N GLU A 11 -27.31 -10.75 -14.88
CA GLU A 11 -28.00 -10.41 -13.64
C GLU A 11 -27.34 -9.23 -12.92
N TYR A 12 -26.00 -9.20 -12.88
CA TYR A 12 -25.27 -8.10 -12.26
C TYR A 12 -25.55 -6.76 -12.95
N GLU A 13 -25.54 -6.72 -14.27
CA GLU A 13 -25.88 -5.53 -15.05
C GLU A 13 -27.33 -5.07 -14.80
N GLN A 14 -28.28 -6.00 -14.71
CA GLN A 14 -29.66 -5.70 -14.34
C GLN A 14 -29.78 -5.13 -12.91
N ILE A 15 -29.00 -5.64 -11.96
CA ILE A 15 -28.94 -5.10 -10.60
C ILE A 15 -28.40 -3.66 -10.60
N LEU A 16 -27.37 -3.37 -11.38
CA LEU A 16 -26.81 -2.02 -11.50
C LEU A 16 -27.82 -1.03 -12.14
N GLN A 17 -28.58 -1.50 -13.12
CA GLN A 17 -29.63 -0.72 -13.81
C GLN A 17 -30.93 -0.59 -13.01
N GLY A 18 -31.03 -1.21 -11.83
CA GLY A 18 -32.27 -1.24 -11.05
C GLY A 18 -33.40 -2.04 -11.69
N LYS A 19 -33.10 -2.87 -12.69
CA LYS A 19 -34.08 -3.73 -13.39
C LYS A 19 -34.29 -5.08 -12.71
N SER A 20 -33.48 -5.43 -11.73
CA SER A 20 -33.63 -6.64 -10.92
C SER A 20 -34.27 -6.29 -9.57
N SER A 21 -35.12 -7.15 -9.05
CA SER A 21 -35.62 -7.08 -7.67
C SER A 21 -34.54 -7.42 -6.64
N ARG A 22 -33.40 -7.95 -7.08
CA ARG A 22 -32.27 -8.30 -6.23
C ARG A 22 -31.31 -7.14 -6.09
N THR A 23 -30.74 -7.02 -4.89
CA THR A 23 -29.69 -6.05 -4.59
C THR A 23 -28.27 -6.65 -4.66
N LYS A 24 -28.15 -7.97 -4.82
CA LYS A 24 -26.90 -8.72 -4.88
C LYS A 24 -27.03 -9.87 -5.85
N LEU A 25 -25.92 -10.33 -6.44
CA LEU A 25 -25.85 -11.54 -7.26
C LEU A 25 -26.41 -12.76 -6.52
N SER A 26 -27.07 -13.65 -7.26
CA SER A 26 -27.53 -14.91 -6.70
C SER A 26 -26.37 -15.81 -6.27
N THR A 27 -26.55 -16.51 -5.15
CA THR A 27 -25.64 -17.59 -4.74
C THR A 27 -25.72 -18.82 -5.64
N THR A 28 -26.77 -18.93 -6.47
CA THR A 28 -26.96 -20.09 -7.38
C THR A 28 -25.83 -20.24 -8.38
N TYR A 29 -25.19 -19.14 -8.77
CA TYR A 29 -24.03 -19.17 -9.69
C TYR A 29 -22.77 -19.80 -9.08
N PHE A 30 -22.77 -20.04 -7.77
CA PHE A 30 -21.63 -20.55 -7.00
C PHE A 30 -21.99 -21.84 -6.25
N ARG A 31 -22.75 -22.72 -6.89
CA ARG A 31 -23.20 -24.00 -6.33
C ARG A 31 -22.47 -25.21 -6.92
N ALA A 32 -21.29 -25.01 -7.49
CA ALA A 32 -20.47 -26.13 -7.91
C ALA A 32 -20.04 -26.99 -6.70
N ASP A 33 -19.87 -28.28 -6.89
CA ASP A 33 -19.54 -29.24 -5.83
C ASP A 33 -18.18 -28.98 -5.19
N SER A 34 -17.29 -28.27 -5.88
CA SER A 34 -15.99 -27.90 -5.34
C SER A 34 -15.86 -26.40 -5.08
N ASN A 35 -15.22 -26.06 -3.95
CA ASN A 35 -14.86 -24.69 -3.63
C ASN A 35 -13.92 -24.08 -4.67
N GLU A 36 -13.07 -24.89 -5.28
CA GLU A 36 -12.14 -24.45 -6.32
C GLU A 36 -12.87 -24.00 -7.58
N GLN A 37 -13.92 -24.71 -8.00
CA GLN A 37 -14.73 -24.33 -9.15
C GLN A 37 -15.51 -23.04 -8.86
N ASN A 38 -16.06 -22.90 -7.66
CA ASN A 38 -16.73 -21.66 -7.23
C ASN A 38 -15.75 -20.48 -7.20
N HIS A 39 -14.51 -20.71 -6.77
CA HIS A 39 -13.45 -19.72 -6.83
C HIS A 39 -13.13 -19.28 -8.26
N LYS A 40 -12.93 -20.23 -9.19
CA LYS A 40 -12.67 -19.91 -10.62
C LYS A 40 -13.80 -19.07 -11.22
N THR A 41 -15.04 -19.46 -10.97
CA THR A 41 -16.23 -18.70 -11.41
C THR A 41 -16.22 -17.28 -10.83
N ALA A 42 -15.93 -17.14 -9.54
CA ALA A 42 -15.85 -15.83 -8.88
C ALA A 42 -14.74 -14.95 -9.48
N VAL A 43 -13.58 -15.52 -9.75
CA VAL A 43 -12.46 -14.81 -10.40
C VAL A 43 -12.88 -14.27 -11.77
N HIS A 44 -13.50 -15.10 -12.62
CA HIS A 44 -13.93 -14.69 -13.96
C HIS A 44 -14.97 -13.56 -13.90
N ILE A 45 -15.98 -13.69 -13.04
CA ILE A 45 -17.03 -12.67 -12.87
C ILE A 45 -16.43 -11.35 -12.37
N LEU A 46 -15.59 -11.40 -11.34
CA LEU A 46 -14.98 -10.18 -10.79
C LEU A 46 -14.01 -9.50 -11.76
N ARG A 47 -13.21 -10.28 -12.50
CA ARG A 47 -12.36 -9.72 -13.57
C ARG A 47 -13.20 -8.99 -14.61
N TYR A 48 -14.30 -9.59 -15.06
CA TYR A 48 -15.20 -8.95 -16.01
C TYR A 48 -15.79 -7.65 -15.44
N ILE A 49 -16.32 -7.69 -14.22
CA ILE A 49 -16.89 -6.53 -13.55
C ILE A 49 -15.88 -5.38 -13.51
N PHE A 50 -14.67 -5.63 -13.01
CA PHE A 50 -13.68 -4.58 -12.88
C PHE A 50 -13.19 -4.06 -14.25
N THR A 51 -12.88 -4.96 -15.19
CA THR A 51 -12.25 -4.55 -16.45
C THR A 51 -13.25 -4.07 -17.51
N LYS A 52 -14.45 -4.65 -17.59
CA LYS A 52 -15.43 -4.32 -18.64
C LYS A 52 -16.47 -3.33 -18.18
N ILE A 53 -16.98 -3.47 -16.96
CA ILE A 53 -18.03 -2.58 -16.45
C ILE A 53 -17.40 -1.29 -15.86
N TYR A 54 -16.47 -1.42 -14.93
CA TYR A 54 -15.83 -0.26 -14.27
C TYR A 54 -14.62 0.29 -15.01
N LYS A 55 -14.10 -0.39 -16.03
CA LYS A 55 -12.92 0.00 -16.80
C LYS A 55 -11.67 0.20 -15.93
N TRP A 56 -11.58 -0.55 -14.85
CA TRP A 56 -10.43 -0.50 -13.95
C TRP A 56 -9.29 -1.35 -14.46
N THR A 57 -8.08 -0.84 -14.31
CA THR A 57 -6.84 -1.60 -14.48
C THR A 57 -6.60 -2.49 -13.26
N PRO A 58 -5.72 -3.51 -13.34
CA PRO A 58 -5.28 -4.29 -12.18
C PRO A 58 -4.76 -3.42 -11.03
N LEU A 59 -4.06 -2.32 -11.35
CA LEU A 59 -3.55 -1.36 -10.39
C LEU A 59 -4.66 -0.53 -9.73
N ASP A 60 -5.73 -0.20 -10.48
CA ASP A 60 -6.91 0.44 -9.90
C ASP A 60 -7.59 -0.47 -8.89
N VAL A 61 -7.76 -1.76 -9.22
CA VAL A 61 -8.32 -2.75 -8.27
C VAL A 61 -7.46 -2.83 -7.02
N MET A 62 -6.14 -2.88 -7.18
CA MET A 62 -5.19 -2.92 -6.07
C MET A 62 -5.34 -1.74 -5.12
N ASN A 63 -5.56 -0.53 -5.66
CA ASN A 63 -5.63 0.70 -4.85
C ASN A 63 -7.00 1.00 -4.28
N LYS A 64 -8.06 0.70 -5.04
CA LYS A 64 -9.44 1.02 -4.67
C LYS A 64 -10.09 -0.09 -3.85
N ALA A 65 -9.49 -1.29 -3.80
CA ALA A 65 -10.04 -2.41 -3.08
C ALA A 65 -10.15 -2.12 -1.58
N SER A 66 -11.38 -2.19 -1.07
CA SER A 66 -11.73 -1.99 0.34
C SER A 66 -13.02 -2.73 0.66
N LYS A 67 -13.32 -2.90 1.95
CA LYS A 67 -14.60 -3.46 2.38
C LYS A 67 -15.78 -2.63 1.87
N GLN A 68 -15.66 -1.32 1.93
CA GLN A 68 -16.68 -0.40 1.44
C GLN A 68 -16.90 -0.58 -0.07
N MET A 69 -15.83 -0.59 -0.87
CA MET A 69 -15.91 -0.81 -2.31
C MET A 69 -16.63 -2.13 -2.66
N ILE A 70 -16.31 -3.22 -1.98
CA ILE A 70 -16.97 -4.52 -2.21
C ILE A 70 -18.48 -4.45 -1.95
N SER A 71 -18.88 -3.69 -0.93
CA SER A 71 -20.29 -3.44 -0.62
C SER A 71 -20.96 -2.55 -1.66
N ASP A 72 -20.35 -1.42 -1.99
CA ASP A 72 -20.89 -0.41 -2.90
C ASP A 72 -21.07 -0.95 -4.32
N LEU A 73 -20.11 -1.75 -4.77
CA LEU A 73 -20.16 -2.44 -6.04
C LEU A 73 -21.08 -3.68 -6.02
N LYS A 74 -21.72 -4.00 -4.88
CA LYS A 74 -22.64 -5.15 -4.74
C LYS A 74 -22.03 -6.51 -5.09
N ILE A 75 -20.71 -6.65 -4.96
CA ILE A 75 -19.93 -7.84 -5.32
C ILE A 75 -19.59 -8.75 -4.12
N THR A 76 -20.29 -8.59 -3.01
CA THR A 76 -20.05 -9.35 -1.76
C THR A 76 -20.13 -10.86 -1.98
N ILE A 77 -21.07 -11.34 -2.81
CA ILE A 77 -21.25 -12.79 -3.04
C ILE A 77 -20.06 -13.37 -3.81
N PRO A 78 -19.68 -12.91 -5.02
CA PRO A 78 -18.50 -13.45 -5.69
C PRO A 78 -17.22 -13.23 -4.87
N TYR A 79 -17.06 -12.11 -4.16
CA TYR A 79 -15.91 -11.91 -3.28
C TYR A 79 -15.82 -12.98 -2.18
N SER A 80 -16.94 -13.40 -1.57
CA SER A 80 -16.97 -14.42 -0.52
C SER A 80 -16.59 -15.82 -1.01
N LYS A 81 -16.55 -16.04 -2.32
CA LYS A 81 -16.19 -17.31 -2.95
C LYS A 81 -14.70 -17.39 -3.35
N LEU A 82 -13.97 -16.28 -3.19
CA LEU A 82 -12.53 -16.29 -3.41
C LEU A 82 -11.83 -17.10 -2.32
N ILE A 83 -10.86 -17.89 -2.75
CA ILE A 83 -9.95 -18.61 -1.85
C ILE A 83 -8.70 -17.76 -1.71
N PHE A 84 -8.42 -17.34 -0.49
CA PHE A 84 -7.22 -16.59 -0.16
C PHE A 84 -6.17 -17.51 0.48
N PRO A 85 -4.89 -17.37 0.16
CA PRO A 85 -3.82 -18.08 0.85
C PRO A 85 -3.87 -17.89 2.37
N LYS A 86 -3.47 -18.94 3.12
CA LYS A 86 -3.58 -18.94 4.59
C LYS A 86 -2.82 -17.82 5.29
N GLU A 87 -1.70 -17.39 4.68
CA GLU A 87 -0.86 -16.32 5.22
C GLU A 87 -1.48 -14.92 5.05
N MET A 88 -2.61 -14.85 4.38
CA MET A 88 -3.26 -13.59 4.04
C MET A 88 -4.44 -13.31 4.96
N ASN A 89 -4.49 -12.09 5.49
CA ASN A 89 -5.70 -11.62 6.14
C ASN A 89 -6.53 -10.78 5.13
N PRO A 90 -7.48 -11.40 4.42
CA PRO A 90 -8.25 -10.72 3.37
C PRO A 90 -9.13 -9.59 3.92
N LYS A 91 -9.36 -9.54 5.24
CA LYS A 91 -10.14 -8.48 5.89
C LYS A 91 -9.33 -7.19 6.10
N ARG A 92 -8.02 -7.27 6.04
CA ARG A 92 -7.12 -6.13 6.28
C ARG A 92 -6.32 -5.71 5.07
N ASP A 93 -6.03 -6.63 4.16
CA ASP A 93 -5.20 -6.34 2.99
C ASP A 93 -5.87 -6.77 1.70
N TYR A 94 -6.60 -5.83 1.11
CA TYR A 94 -7.29 -6.03 -0.18
C TYR A 94 -6.34 -6.10 -1.39
N PHE A 95 -5.05 -5.89 -1.20
CA PHE A 95 -4.02 -6.10 -2.23
C PHE A 95 -4.11 -7.49 -2.86
N TYR A 96 -4.41 -8.49 -2.04
CA TYR A 96 -4.54 -9.85 -2.52
C TYR A 96 -5.71 -10.08 -3.46
N LEU A 97 -6.73 -9.23 -3.42
CA LEU A 97 -7.79 -9.27 -4.43
C LEU A 97 -7.21 -9.07 -5.83
N ALA A 98 -6.39 -8.03 -6.01
CA ALA A 98 -5.74 -7.79 -7.31
C ALA A 98 -4.80 -8.95 -7.71
N LYS A 99 -4.03 -9.52 -6.77
CA LYS A 99 -3.17 -10.69 -7.03
C LYS A 99 -3.94 -11.93 -7.47
N ILE A 100 -5.09 -12.18 -6.87
CA ILE A 100 -5.93 -13.33 -7.24
C ILE A 100 -6.60 -13.10 -8.59
N LEU A 101 -7.09 -11.90 -8.83
CA LEU A 101 -7.78 -11.59 -10.08
C LEU A 101 -6.83 -11.40 -11.26
N PHE A 102 -5.63 -10.88 -11.04
CA PHE A 102 -4.69 -10.50 -12.09
C PHE A 102 -3.27 -11.00 -11.76
N PRO A 103 -3.08 -12.33 -11.63
CA PRO A 103 -1.82 -12.88 -11.14
C PRO A 103 -0.62 -12.54 -12.04
N GLU A 104 -0.80 -12.49 -13.35
CA GLU A 104 0.29 -12.19 -14.28
C GLU A 104 0.66 -10.71 -14.28
N GLU A 105 -0.33 -9.83 -14.23
CA GLU A 105 -0.15 -8.38 -14.27
C GLU A 105 0.41 -7.85 -12.93
N ILE A 106 0.11 -8.53 -11.81
CA ILE A 106 0.53 -8.12 -10.45
C ILE A 106 1.72 -8.96 -9.93
N LYS A 107 2.22 -9.89 -10.72
CA LYS A 107 3.26 -10.85 -10.33
C LYS A 107 4.52 -10.18 -9.77
N SER A 108 4.96 -9.10 -10.37
CA SER A 108 6.15 -8.35 -9.97
C SER A 108 5.91 -7.34 -8.82
N PHE A 109 4.64 -7.08 -8.47
CA PHE A 109 4.32 -6.11 -7.43
C PHE A 109 4.43 -6.71 -6.03
N GLY A 110 5.39 -6.23 -5.26
CA GLY A 110 5.53 -6.51 -3.84
C GLY A 110 4.76 -5.52 -2.95
N LYS A 111 4.87 -5.69 -1.64
CA LYS A 111 4.32 -4.72 -0.65
C LYS A 111 4.92 -3.32 -0.84
N TYR A 112 6.19 -3.25 -1.16
CA TYR A 112 6.91 -2.02 -1.43
C TYR A 112 6.35 -1.26 -2.63
N ASP A 113 6.21 -1.95 -3.76
CA ASP A 113 5.71 -1.35 -5.00
C ASP A 113 4.30 -0.79 -4.84
N ARG A 114 3.47 -1.47 -4.04
CA ARG A 114 2.14 -0.99 -3.69
C ARG A 114 2.17 0.34 -2.94
N VAL A 115 3.04 0.45 -1.93
CA VAL A 115 3.18 1.70 -1.17
C VAL A 115 3.63 2.83 -2.07
N LEU A 116 4.64 2.59 -2.90
CA LEU A 116 5.13 3.57 -3.87
C LEU A 116 4.06 3.98 -4.88
N TYR A 117 3.34 3.02 -5.42
CA TYR A 117 2.27 3.33 -6.37
C TYR A 117 1.20 4.22 -5.73
N LEU A 118 0.69 3.84 -4.55
CA LEU A 118 -0.29 4.65 -3.83
C LEU A 118 0.25 6.05 -3.51
N TYR A 119 1.47 6.13 -3.02
CA TYR A 119 2.13 7.40 -2.71
C TYR A 119 2.23 8.30 -3.95
N ASN A 120 2.62 7.76 -5.08
CA ASN A 120 2.68 8.50 -6.34
C ASN A 120 1.28 9.00 -6.79
N GLN A 121 0.22 8.22 -6.60
CA GLN A 121 -1.15 8.68 -6.85
C GLN A 121 -1.56 9.84 -5.92
N VAL A 122 -1.18 9.77 -4.63
CA VAL A 122 -1.44 10.85 -3.67
C VAL A 122 -0.68 12.12 -4.04
N ARG A 123 0.57 12.02 -4.43
CA ARG A 123 1.37 13.18 -4.92
C ARG A 123 0.73 13.85 -6.12
N GLN A 124 0.20 13.05 -7.04
CA GLN A 124 -0.50 13.51 -8.25
C GLN A 124 -1.94 13.97 -7.98
N ARG A 125 -2.41 13.95 -6.73
CA ARG A 125 -3.78 14.27 -6.32
C ARG A 125 -4.85 13.38 -6.95
N LYS A 126 -4.49 12.17 -7.37
CA LYS A 126 -5.40 11.17 -7.95
C LYS A 126 -6.01 10.22 -6.91
N ALA A 127 -5.42 10.16 -5.73
CA ALA A 127 -5.88 9.35 -4.61
C ALA A 127 -5.61 10.05 -3.27
N GLN A 128 -6.16 9.47 -2.21
CA GLN A 128 -5.81 9.78 -0.82
C GLN A 128 -5.33 8.51 -0.13
N PHE A 129 -4.51 8.65 0.90
CA PHE A 129 -4.19 7.51 1.74
C PHE A 129 -5.47 7.02 2.44
N PRO A 130 -5.72 5.70 2.47
CA PRO A 130 -6.85 5.14 3.22
C PRO A 130 -6.79 5.55 4.69
N GLU A 131 -7.95 5.69 5.32
CA GLU A 131 -8.03 5.91 6.75
C GLU A 131 -7.28 4.81 7.52
N GLY A 132 -6.51 5.18 8.53
CA GLY A 132 -5.71 4.24 9.32
C GLY A 132 -4.50 3.63 8.60
N TYR A 133 -4.18 4.04 7.36
CA TYR A 133 -3.10 3.43 6.57
C TYR A 133 -1.73 3.46 7.27
N PHE A 134 -1.46 4.50 8.04
CA PHE A 134 -0.22 4.67 8.80
C PHE A 134 -0.35 4.38 10.31
N SER A 135 -1.55 4.03 10.78
CA SER A 135 -1.80 3.76 12.21
C SER A 135 -1.63 2.29 12.59
N GLU A 136 -1.41 1.40 11.62
CA GLU A 136 -1.20 -0.02 11.88
C GLU A 136 0.17 -0.26 12.51
N PRO A 137 0.24 -0.86 13.73
CA PRO A 137 1.51 -1.06 14.43
C PRO A 137 2.54 -1.80 13.57
N GLY A 138 3.75 -1.25 13.48
CA GLY A 138 4.87 -1.80 12.70
C GLY A 138 4.74 -1.65 11.19
N GLN A 139 3.53 -1.74 10.63
CA GLN A 139 3.31 -1.56 9.20
C GLN A 139 3.16 -0.09 8.81
N GLY A 140 2.57 0.72 9.68
CA GLY A 140 2.40 2.15 9.44
C GLY A 140 3.73 2.88 9.32
N GLU A 141 4.63 2.67 10.28
CA GLU A 141 5.99 3.23 10.25
C GLU A 141 6.77 2.78 9.00
N TYR A 142 6.65 1.50 8.65
CA TYR A 142 7.27 0.93 7.46
C TYR A 142 6.79 1.59 6.16
N ARG A 143 5.47 1.74 5.99
CA ARG A 143 4.87 2.41 4.82
C ARG A 143 5.28 3.88 4.75
N ALA A 144 5.27 4.54 5.89
CA ALA A 144 5.71 5.92 5.99
C ALA A 144 7.18 6.08 5.60
N GLY A 145 8.06 5.21 6.11
CA GLY A 145 9.48 5.18 5.75
C GLY A 145 9.72 5.07 4.25
N ILE A 146 8.98 4.18 3.56
CA ILE A 146 9.03 4.04 2.09
C ILE A 146 8.65 5.35 1.40
N CYS A 147 7.57 6.00 1.84
CA CYS A 147 7.12 7.25 1.23
C CYS A 147 8.16 8.37 1.39
N LEU A 148 8.76 8.51 2.57
CA LEU A 148 9.79 9.52 2.80
C LEU A 148 11.06 9.22 2.03
N HIS A 149 11.50 7.97 2.00
CA HIS A 149 12.64 7.56 1.19
C HIS A 149 12.45 7.94 -0.28
N GLN A 150 11.29 7.67 -0.85
CA GLN A 150 10.98 8.07 -2.23
C GLN A 150 10.99 9.59 -2.41
N ALA A 151 10.46 10.35 -1.44
CA ALA A 151 10.47 11.82 -1.49
C ALA A 151 11.90 12.39 -1.46
N ILE A 152 12.76 11.84 -0.62
CA ILE A 152 14.18 12.21 -0.54
C ILE A 152 14.87 11.92 -1.86
N THR A 153 14.68 10.71 -2.40
CA THR A 153 15.24 10.29 -3.68
C THR A 153 14.81 11.19 -4.82
N ASP A 154 13.51 11.47 -4.93
CA ASP A 154 12.95 12.30 -6.00
C ASP A 154 13.36 13.77 -5.89
N SER A 155 13.67 14.24 -4.69
CA SER A 155 14.06 15.63 -4.47
C SER A 155 15.41 15.95 -5.08
N GLN A 156 16.32 14.98 -5.14
CA GLN A 156 17.73 15.11 -5.53
C GLN A 156 18.44 16.28 -4.81
N GLN A 157 17.92 16.69 -3.65
CA GLN A 157 18.32 17.88 -2.94
C GLN A 157 19.55 17.64 -2.05
N PHE A 158 19.71 16.39 -1.58
CA PHE A 158 20.72 16.02 -0.60
C PHE A 158 21.89 15.31 -1.27
N ARG A 159 23.11 15.65 -0.88
CA ARG A 159 24.35 15.09 -1.44
C ARG A 159 24.95 14.01 -0.57
N ASN A 160 24.71 14.08 0.72
CA ASN A 160 25.23 13.17 1.73
C ASN A 160 24.30 13.10 2.95
N GLU A 161 24.65 12.24 3.89
CA GLU A 161 23.91 12.01 5.12
C GLU A 161 23.87 13.19 6.06
N ASP A 162 25.01 13.89 6.18
CA ASP A 162 25.13 15.00 7.11
C ASP A 162 24.17 16.13 6.71
N GLU A 163 24.11 16.46 5.41
CA GLU A 163 23.16 17.43 4.89
C GLU A 163 21.71 17.03 5.15
N LEU A 164 21.40 15.73 4.98
CA LEU A 164 20.07 15.19 5.22
C LEU A 164 19.70 15.27 6.70
N TYR A 165 20.62 14.86 7.57
CA TYR A 165 20.43 14.93 9.02
C TYR A 165 20.29 16.36 9.52
N GLU A 166 21.17 17.27 9.11
CA GLU A 166 21.11 18.68 9.46
C GLU A 166 19.77 19.30 9.00
N PHE A 167 19.36 19.01 7.77
CA PHE A 167 18.11 19.49 7.22
C PHE A 167 16.88 19.04 8.03
N PHE A 168 16.80 17.75 8.38
CA PHE A 168 15.68 17.20 9.14
C PHE A 168 15.75 17.51 10.65
N SER A 169 16.88 17.98 11.14
CA SER A 169 17.01 18.53 12.49
C SER A 169 16.39 19.93 12.63
N ASP A 170 16.27 20.67 11.53
CA ASP A 170 15.50 21.92 11.47
C ASP A 170 14.04 21.60 11.18
N GLU A 171 13.21 21.59 12.22
CA GLU A 171 11.80 21.23 12.12
C GLU A 171 11.04 22.06 11.09
N SER A 172 11.34 23.35 10.96
CA SER A 172 10.65 24.24 10.02
C SER A 172 10.93 23.86 8.57
N LYS A 173 12.20 23.64 8.22
CA LYS A 173 12.61 23.20 6.88
C LYS A 173 12.05 21.80 6.57
N ALA A 174 12.15 20.90 7.53
CA ALA A 174 11.67 19.54 7.39
C ALA A 174 10.14 19.49 7.17
N HIS A 175 9.35 20.24 7.95
CA HIS A 175 7.90 20.32 7.73
C HIS A 175 7.54 20.96 6.39
N ALA A 176 8.27 21.97 5.94
CA ALA A 176 8.07 22.54 4.61
C ALA A 176 8.32 21.53 3.50
N PHE A 177 9.39 20.72 3.61
CA PHE A 177 9.70 19.62 2.72
C PHE A 177 8.59 18.56 2.74
N LEU A 178 8.22 18.07 3.91
CA LEU A 178 7.18 17.06 4.08
C LEU A 178 5.83 17.53 3.50
N LYS A 179 5.48 18.81 3.68
CA LYS A 179 4.28 19.41 3.08
C LYS A 179 4.33 19.44 1.57
N LYS A 180 5.48 19.81 0.98
CA LYS A 180 5.71 19.75 -0.47
C LYS A 180 5.45 18.37 -1.03
N TYR A 181 5.92 17.33 -0.33
CA TYR A 181 5.79 15.93 -0.72
C TYR A 181 4.53 15.21 -0.17
N LYS A 182 3.58 15.95 0.42
CA LYS A 182 2.31 15.42 0.97
C LYS A 182 2.50 14.42 2.12
N LEU A 183 3.56 14.56 2.90
CA LEU A 183 3.93 13.68 4.01
C LEU A 183 3.83 14.35 5.39
N ASP A 184 3.47 15.62 5.48
CA ASP A 184 3.40 16.36 6.75
C ASP A 184 2.39 15.72 7.72
N ASN A 185 1.19 15.38 7.25
CA ASN A 185 0.20 14.69 8.06
C ASN A 185 0.66 13.28 8.48
N VAL A 186 1.39 12.57 7.60
CA VAL A 186 1.97 11.26 7.93
C VAL A 186 2.96 11.39 9.07
N CYS A 187 3.82 12.41 9.01
CA CYS A 187 4.76 12.71 10.08
C CYS A 187 4.04 12.93 11.42
N ARG A 188 3.03 13.81 11.44
CA ARG A 188 2.27 14.16 12.66
C ARG A 188 1.50 13.00 13.29
N ILE A 189 0.97 12.10 12.45
CA ILE A 189 0.18 10.95 12.93
C ILE A 189 1.10 9.82 13.43
N THR A 190 2.22 9.58 12.76
CA THR A 190 3.03 8.37 12.96
C THR A 190 4.27 8.64 13.81
N PHE A 191 4.81 9.86 13.77
CA PHE A 191 6.08 10.22 14.39
C PHE A 191 5.94 11.46 15.31
N ARG A 192 6.90 11.65 16.21
CA ARG A 192 6.94 12.82 17.09
C ARG A 192 7.55 14.01 16.40
N THR A 193 8.62 13.77 15.64
CA THR A 193 9.40 14.81 14.96
C THR A 193 9.71 14.40 13.53
N PRO A 194 10.03 15.34 12.64
CA PRO A 194 10.54 15.03 11.30
C PRO A 194 11.81 14.19 11.34
N LEU A 195 12.64 14.35 12.35
CA LEU A 195 13.86 13.57 12.53
C LEU A 195 13.54 12.11 12.88
N ASP A 196 12.53 11.83 13.72
CA ASP A 196 12.04 10.48 13.94
C ASP A 196 11.52 9.84 12.65
N TYR A 197 10.87 10.62 11.81
CA TYR A 197 10.40 10.17 10.52
C TYR A 197 11.56 9.86 9.57
N LEU A 198 12.62 10.69 9.57
CA LEU A 198 13.82 10.40 8.80
C LEU A 198 14.41 9.05 9.17
N TYR A 199 14.56 8.76 10.46
CA TYR A 199 15.09 7.48 10.92
C TYR A 199 14.27 6.27 10.47
N ALA A 200 12.96 6.40 10.32
CA ALA A 200 12.12 5.35 9.76
C ALA A 200 12.34 5.14 8.25
N ALA A 201 12.87 6.14 7.55
CA ALA A 201 13.20 6.07 6.13
C ALA A 201 14.63 5.59 5.84
N LEU A 202 15.48 5.56 6.87
CA LEU A 202 16.87 5.11 6.75
C LEU A 202 16.98 3.57 6.82
N PRO A 203 17.98 2.98 6.18
CA PRO A 203 18.21 1.56 6.28
C PRO A 203 18.54 1.15 7.72
N ASP A 204 17.82 0.16 8.20
CA ASP A 204 17.92 -0.36 9.55
C ASP A 204 18.56 -1.76 9.51
N GLY A 205 19.86 -1.83 9.20
CA GLY A 205 20.57 -3.09 9.18
C GLY A 205 19.98 -4.17 8.26
N GLN A 206 20.36 -5.40 8.43
CA GLN A 206 20.15 -6.51 7.50
C GLN A 206 18.67 -6.92 7.25
N ASP A 207 17.72 -6.45 8.02
CA ASP A 207 16.33 -6.96 8.00
C ASP A 207 15.34 -6.17 7.13
N LYS A 208 15.76 -5.08 6.51
CA LYS A 208 14.91 -4.29 5.63
C LYS A 208 15.50 -4.18 4.23
N PRO A 209 15.23 -5.12 3.33
CA PRO A 209 15.77 -5.13 1.96
C PRO A 209 15.28 -3.97 1.08
N LEU A 210 14.76 -2.90 1.66
CA LEU A 210 13.97 -1.90 0.97
C LEU A 210 14.61 -0.53 0.89
N PHE A 211 15.72 -0.33 1.56
CA PHE A 211 16.40 0.95 1.57
C PHE A 211 17.58 0.92 0.62
N TYR A 212 17.27 0.84 -0.64
CA TYR A 212 18.22 1.30 -1.63
C TYR A 212 18.08 2.83 -1.67
N PHE A 213 19.00 3.50 -1.00
CA PHE A 213 19.23 4.90 -1.30
C PHE A 213 19.41 5.07 -2.80
N ASN A 214 19.00 6.25 -3.28
CA ASN A 214 19.38 6.65 -4.62
C ASN A 214 20.83 6.17 -4.84
N LEU A 215 21.07 5.42 -5.88
CA LEU A 215 22.39 4.89 -6.24
C LEU A 215 23.50 5.95 -6.13
N LYS A 216 23.16 7.21 -6.29
CA LYS A 216 24.05 8.36 -6.16
C LYS A 216 24.40 8.65 -4.69
N LEU A 217 23.41 8.59 -3.78
CA LEU A 217 23.64 8.75 -2.34
C LEU A 217 24.41 7.55 -1.78
N GLN A 218 24.04 6.36 -2.20
CA GLN A 218 24.74 5.13 -1.84
C GLN A 218 26.21 5.16 -2.28
N LYS A 219 26.49 5.53 -3.53
CA LYS A 219 27.85 5.70 -4.03
C LYS A 219 28.64 6.78 -3.28
N LEU A 220 28.00 7.91 -2.95
CA LEU A 220 28.64 8.96 -2.17
C LEU A 220 28.95 8.52 -0.75
N CYS A 221 28.08 7.73 -0.12
CA CYS A 221 28.31 7.14 1.20
C CYS A 221 29.44 6.11 1.17
N GLU A 222 29.46 5.24 0.16
CA GLU A 222 30.53 4.26 -0.07
C GLU A 222 31.87 4.94 -0.32
N GLU A 223 31.92 5.95 -1.19
CA GLU A 223 33.13 6.72 -1.53
C GLU A 223 33.69 7.50 -0.34
N LYS A 224 32.84 7.92 0.62
CA LYS A 224 33.26 8.69 1.79
C LYS A 224 33.44 7.85 3.06
N GLN A 225 33.36 6.52 2.98
CA GLN A 225 33.42 5.61 4.15
C GLN A 225 32.38 5.96 5.25
N MET A 226 31.22 6.46 4.86
CA MET A 226 30.22 6.97 5.79
C MET A 226 29.24 5.90 6.30
N LEU A 227 29.31 4.65 5.83
CA LEU A 227 28.46 3.55 6.31
C LEU A 227 28.48 3.39 7.84
N GLY A 228 29.65 3.61 8.47
CA GLY A 228 29.75 3.59 9.92
C GLY A 228 29.02 4.73 10.64
N GLN A 229 28.75 5.85 9.98
CA GLN A 229 28.03 6.98 10.56
C GLN A 229 26.51 6.71 10.57
N TRP A 230 25.98 6.08 9.53
CA TRP A 230 24.60 5.62 9.47
C TRP A 230 24.27 4.68 10.64
N ASP A 231 25.10 3.67 10.85
CA ASP A 231 24.94 2.75 11.98
C ASP A 231 24.92 3.47 13.33
N ASN A 232 25.74 4.50 13.47
CA ASN A 232 25.78 5.31 14.69
C ASN A 232 24.54 6.17 14.89
N MET A 233 24.01 6.74 13.82
CA MET A 233 22.75 7.52 13.85
C MET A 233 21.58 6.63 14.22
N VAL A 234 21.44 5.47 13.58
CA VAL A 234 20.39 4.49 13.88
C VAL A 234 20.50 3.98 15.31
N LYS A 235 21.73 3.67 15.79
CA LYS A 235 21.98 3.25 17.18
C LYS A 235 21.60 4.34 18.19
N LYS A 236 21.91 5.62 17.91
CA LYS A 236 21.50 6.75 18.76
C LYS A 236 19.99 6.86 18.85
N HIS A 237 19.29 6.74 17.73
CA HIS A 237 17.85 6.82 17.68
C HIS A 237 17.17 5.65 18.45
N LYS A 238 17.64 4.41 18.26
CA LYS A 238 17.18 3.25 19.04
C LYS A 238 17.33 3.47 20.54
N LYS A 239 18.45 4.04 20.98
CA LYS A 239 18.69 4.38 22.40
C LYS A 239 17.75 5.48 22.91
N SER A 240 17.40 6.47 22.08
CA SER A 240 16.45 7.51 22.47
C SER A 240 15.03 7.00 22.62
N LYS A 241 14.58 6.12 21.71
CA LYS A 241 13.27 5.45 21.81
C LYS A 241 13.14 4.52 23.03
N SER A 242 14.25 3.87 23.45
CA SER A 242 14.24 3.00 24.64
C SER A 242 14.12 3.76 25.96
N LYS A 243 14.38 5.06 25.97
CA LYS A 243 14.27 5.94 27.14
C LYS A 243 12.91 6.64 27.26
N LYS A 244 11.80 6.03 26.77
CA LYS A 244 10.47 6.57 27.07
C LYS A 244 10.30 6.64 28.58
N PRO A 245 9.95 7.80 29.18
CA PRO A 245 9.59 7.83 30.58
C PRO A 245 8.38 6.92 30.79
N LYS A 246 8.51 5.99 31.71
CA LYS A 246 7.34 5.29 32.26
C LYS A 246 6.54 6.38 32.96
N TYR A 247 5.43 6.80 32.38
CA TYR A 247 4.47 7.60 33.10
C TYR A 247 3.94 6.74 34.25
N ALA A 248 4.23 7.19 35.46
CA ALA A 248 3.58 6.75 36.68
C ALA A 248 2.12 7.18 36.69
#